data_f056a368cac5fba8ecda2085bbe7004a
#
_entry.id   f056a368cac5fba8ecda2085bbe7004a
#
_cell.length_a   1.000
_cell.length_b   1.000
_cell.length_c   1.000
_cell.angle_alpha   90.00
_cell.angle_beta   90.00
_cell.angle_gamma   90.00
#
_symmetry.space_group_name_H-M   'P 1'
#
loop_
_entity.id
_entity.type
_entity.pdbx_description
1 polymer ?
#
loop_
_entity_poly.entity_id
_entity_poly.type
_entity_poly.pdbx_seq_one_letter_code
_entity_poly.pdbx_strand_id
1 'polypeptide(L)'
;PLFFGFANTVMRKLPSAKIILFPTFNSLQMLAHRILLPYQEMQTLSLTGRPWDAFDSALIRGDKLIGVLTDREKTPATIAARMLEYGYDNYRMTVGEALGNGEEESVRTFSLEEASQSAFRFPNCLILQRNKVHPRPFGIPESEFHLLNGRNRMITKMPVRLLTLNMLTLREKKSFWD
;
A
#
# COMPACT_ATOMS: atom_id res chain seq x y z
N PRO A 1 3.00 5.49 20.28
CA PRO A 1 1.60 5.20 20.67
C PRO A 1 0.56 5.95 19.83
N LEU A 2 0.90 7.12 19.27
CA LEU A 2 0.00 7.94 18.44
C LEU A 2 0.07 7.63 16.94
N PHE A 3 0.93 6.71 16.51
CA PHE A 3 1.13 6.41 15.10
C PHE A 3 -0.10 5.76 14.46
N PHE A 4 -0.65 4.72 15.10
CA PHE A 4 -1.94 4.12 14.71
C PHE A 4 -2.71 3.62 15.94
N GLY A 5 -3.89 4.19 16.14
CA GLY A 5 -5.01 3.60 16.87
C GLY A 5 -4.96 3.48 18.38
N PHE A 6 -3.92 2.94 19.02
CA PHE A 6 -3.98 2.57 20.43
C PHE A 6 -4.21 3.78 21.35
N ALA A 7 -3.37 4.79 21.28
CA ALA A 7 -3.50 5.96 22.15
C ALA A 7 -4.80 6.74 21.88
N ASN A 8 -5.24 6.82 20.63
CA ASN A 8 -6.54 7.41 20.28
C ASN A 8 -7.70 6.65 20.93
N THR A 9 -7.61 5.32 20.99
CA THR A 9 -8.63 4.50 21.66
C THR A 9 -8.63 4.73 23.17
N VAL A 10 -7.45 4.81 23.80
CA VAL A 10 -7.33 5.11 25.23
C VAL A 10 -7.89 6.50 25.55
N MET A 11 -7.48 7.53 24.83
CA MET A 11 -7.97 8.90 25.02
C MET A 11 -9.49 9.02 24.88
N ARG A 12 -10.07 8.30 23.92
CA ARG A 12 -11.51 8.29 23.70
C ARG A 12 -12.28 7.54 24.82
N LYS A 13 -11.73 6.42 25.29
CA LYS A 13 -12.38 5.59 26.31
C LYS A 13 -12.16 6.11 27.75
N LEU A 14 -11.09 6.81 27.98
CA LEU A 14 -10.68 7.33 29.28
C LEU A 14 -10.33 8.82 29.18
N PRO A 15 -11.31 9.68 28.87
CA PRO A 15 -11.04 11.12 28.60
C PRO A 15 -10.51 11.89 29.81
N SER A 16 -10.77 11.40 31.02
CA SER A 16 -10.27 12.02 32.27
C SER A 16 -8.93 11.48 32.75
N ALA A 17 -8.35 10.49 32.04
CA ALA A 17 -7.09 9.89 32.45
C ALA A 17 -5.91 10.83 32.17
N LYS A 18 -5.01 10.98 33.14
CA LYS A 18 -3.72 11.63 32.91
C LYS A 18 -2.83 10.71 32.09
N ILE A 19 -2.53 11.11 30.84
CA ILE A 19 -1.72 10.34 29.93
C ILE A 19 -0.33 10.96 29.82
N ILE A 20 0.70 10.15 30.03
CA ILE A 20 2.10 10.53 29.83
C ILE A 20 2.61 9.69 28.64
N LEU A 21 3.12 10.36 27.60
CA LEU A 21 3.66 9.71 26.41
C LEU A 21 5.19 9.72 26.48
N PHE A 22 5.76 8.53 26.36
CA PHE A 22 7.21 8.38 26.16
C PHE A 22 7.46 8.20 24.65
N PRO A 23 8.13 9.16 24.00
CA PRO A 23 8.41 9.07 22.57
C PRO A 23 9.37 7.91 22.28
N THR A 24 9.10 7.18 21.21
CA THR A 24 9.95 6.11 20.71
C THR A 24 9.76 5.97 19.20
N PHE A 25 10.67 5.26 18.54
CA PHE A 25 10.55 4.94 17.11
C PHE A 25 9.41 3.95 16.88
N ASN A 26 8.66 4.16 15.80
CA ASN A 26 7.75 3.15 15.31
C ASN A 26 8.51 2.12 14.44
N SER A 27 7.87 0.99 14.14
CA SER A 27 8.49 -0.10 13.39
C SER A 27 8.93 0.30 11.98
N LEU A 28 8.20 1.19 11.29
CA LEU A 28 8.59 1.67 9.96
C LEU A 28 9.81 2.59 10.01
N GLN A 29 9.91 3.43 11.05
CA GLN A 29 11.11 4.24 11.29
C GLN A 29 12.31 3.33 11.59
N MET A 30 12.13 2.32 12.44
CA MET A 30 13.19 1.34 12.74
C MET A 30 13.65 0.63 11.48
N LEU A 31 12.72 0.15 10.64
CA LEU A 31 13.04 -0.49 9.38
C LEU A 31 13.81 0.43 8.44
N ALA A 32 13.34 1.68 8.29
CA ALA A 32 14.03 2.68 7.46
C ALA A 32 15.46 2.95 7.96
N HIS A 33 15.68 3.03 9.28
CA HIS A 33 17.02 3.19 9.87
C HIS A 33 17.91 1.98 9.60
N ARG A 34 17.39 0.74 9.66
CA ARG A 34 18.17 -0.47 9.37
C ARG A 34 18.70 -0.52 7.95
N ILE A 35 17.99 0.08 7.02
CA ILE A 35 18.37 0.11 5.60
C ILE A 35 18.92 1.46 5.15
N LEU A 36 19.21 2.35 6.08
CA LEU A 36 19.71 3.72 5.84
C LEU A 36 18.87 4.49 4.82
N LEU A 37 17.56 4.36 4.89
CA LEU A 37 16.61 4.95 3.96
C LEU A 37 16.03 6.26 4.51
N PRO A 38 16.21 7.40 3.82
CA PRO A 38 15.46 8.62 4.12
C PRO A 38 13.96 8.39 3.92
N TYR A 39 13.14 8.76 4.93
CA TYR A 39 11.72 8.43 4.91
C TYR A 39 10.78 9.63 5.08
N GLN A 40 11.28 10.86 4.82
CA GLN A 40 10.46 12.07 4.89
C GLN A 40 9.30 12.05 3.88
N GLU A 41 9.47 11.38 2.74
CA GLU A 41 8.44 11.24 1.71
C GLU A 41 7.65 9.92 1.81
N MET A 42 7.87 9.14 2.86
CA MET A 42 7.22 7.85 3.01
C MET A 42 5.74 7.99 3.33
N GLN A 43 4.89 7.51 2.44
CA GLN A 43 3.47 7.33 2.72
C GLN A 43 3.30 6.16 3.68
N THR A 44 2.84 6.41 4.89
CA THR A 44 2.63 5.38 5.90
C THR A 44 1.19 4.89 5.91
N LEU A 45 1.02 3.57 5.85
CA LEU A 45 -0.27 2.91 5.80
C LEU A 45 -0.35 1.81 6.86
N SER A 46 -1.55 1.52 7.31
CA SER A 46 -1.82 0.35 8.15
C SER A 46 -2.88 -0.52 7.50
N LEU A 47 -2.55 -1.76 7.26
CA LEU A 47 -3.49 -2.80 6.84
C LEU A 47 -4.02 -3.62 8.01
N THR A 48 -3.51 -3.39 9.23
CA THR A 48 -3.93 -4.11 10.45
C THR A 48 -5.42 -3.92 10.71
N GLY A 49 -6.23 -4.95 10.44
CA GLY A 49 -7.68 -4.91 10.56
C GLY A 49 -8.38 -3.86 9.69
N ARG A 50 -7.78 -3.45 8.58
CA ARG A 50 -8.30 -2.42 7.69
C ARG A 50 -8.45 -2.93 6.26
N PRO A 51 -9.35 -2.34 5.45
CA PRO A 51 -9.52 -2.70 4.05
C PRO A 51 -8.30 -2.26 3.20
N TRP A 52 -8.27 -2.69 1.94
CA TRP A 52 -7.18 -2.41 1.00
C TRP A 52 -7.19 -0.99 0.41
N ASP A 53 -8.29 -0.25 0.53
CA ASP A 53 -8.54 1.02 -0.18
C ASP A 53 -7.40 2.03 -0.09
N ALA A 54 -6.85 2.24 1.11
CA ALA A 54 -5.73 3.17 1.29
C ALA A 54 -4.45 2.67 0.61
N PHE A 55 -4.21 1.37 0.61
CA PHE A 55 -3.07 0.74 -0.04
C PHE A 55 -3.20 0.80 -1.56
N ASP A 56 -4.35 0.39 -2.10
CA ASP A 56 -4.64 0.46 -3.53
C ASP A 56 -4.55 1.90 -4.04
N SER A 57 -5.07 2.86 -3.28
CA SER A 57 -4.95 4.29 -3.61
C SER A 57 -3.49 4.77 -3.69
N ALA A 58 -2.61 4.30 -2.81
CA ALA A 58 -1.19 4.64 -2.84
C ALA A 58 -0.50 4.06 -4.09
N LEU A 59 -0.83 2.82 -4.47
CA LEU A 59 -0.35 2.19 -5.70
C LEU A 59 -0.87 2.92 -6.94
N ILE A 60 -2.15 3.27 -6.98
CA ILE A 60 -2.77 4.02 -8.07
C ILE A 60 -2.11 5.40 -8.23
N ARG A 61 -1.82 6.11 -7.16
CA ARG A 61 -1.05 7.38 -7.22
C ARG A 61 0.38 7.16 -7.70
N GLY A 62 0.92 5.95 -7.51
CA GLY A 62 2.31 5.62 -7.79
C GLY A 62 3.25 6.26 -6.77
N ASP A 63 2.90 6.18 -5.49
CA ASP A 63 3.73 6.69 -4.42
C ASP A 63 5.11 6.01 -4.46
N LYS A 64 6.18 6.79 -4.35
CA LYS A 64 7.55 6.28 -4.53
C LYS A 64 8.01 5.40 -3.37
N LEU A 65 7.51 5.70 -2.19
CA LEU A 65 7.91 5.07 -0.93
C LEU A 65 6.68 4.86 -0.06
N ILE A 66 6.36 3.60 0.22
CA ILE A 66 5.18 3.21 0.99
C ILE A 66 5.61 2.32 2.15
N GLY A 67 5.36 2.77 3.38
CA GLY A 67 5.55 1.98 4.59
C GLY A 67 4.24 1.35 5.04
N VAL A 68 4.21 0.05 5.26
CA VAL A 68 2.99 -0.70 5.55
C VAL A 68 3.11 -1.47 6.87
N LEU A 69 2.15 -1.25 7.76
CA LEU A 69 1.92 -2.13 8.90
C LEU A 69 0.99 -3.26 8.48
N THR A 70 1.41 -4.47 8.72
CA THR A 70 0.77 -5.72 8.31
C THR A 70 -0.11 -6.30 9.41
N ASP A 71 -0.81 -7.38 9.12
CA ASP A 71 -1.45 -8.25 10.08
C ASP A 71 -1.26 -9.74 9.71
N ARG A 72 -1.98 -10.63 10.36
CA ARG A 72 -1.84 -12.09 10.13
C ARG A 72 -2.47 -12.57 8.82
N GLU A 73 -3.37 -11.80 8.23
CA GLU A 73 -4.04 -12.11 6.95
C GLU A 73 -3.33 -11.37 5.80
N LYS A 74 -3.08 -10.07 6.02
CA LYS A 74 -2.36 -9.19 5.09
C LYS A 74 -0.86 -9.22 5.38
N THR A 75 -0.28 -10.38 5.12
CA THR A 75 1.16 -10.64 5.26
C THR A 75 1.96 -10.01 4.12
N PRO A 76 3.28 -9.87 4.24
CA PRO A 76 4.11 -9.43 3.11
C PRO A 76 3.89 -10.27 1.84
N ALA A 77 3.72 -11.59 1.97
CA ALA A 77 3.44 -12.48 0.84
C ALA A 77 2.09 -12.17 0.17
N THR A 78 1.03 -12.02 0.97
CA THR A 78 -0.31 -11.67 0.46
C THR A 78 -0.32 -10.30 -0.23
N ILE A 79 0.41 -9.33 0.33
CA ILE A 79 0.56 -7.98 -0.25
C ILE A 79 1.29 -8.06 -1.59
N ALA A 80 2.40 -8.82 -1.66
CA ALA A 80 3.16 -9.01 -2.90
C ALA A 80 2.33 -9.70 -3.98
N ALA A 81 1.62 -10.78 -3.63
CA ALA A 81 0.74 -11.50 -4.55
C ALA A 81 -0.37 -10.58 -5.12
N ARG A 82 -1.01 -9.77 -4.25
CA ARG A 82 -1.99 -8.78 -4.68
C ARG A 82 -1.40 -7.76 -5.65
N MET A 83 -0.21 -7.24 -5.33
CA MET A 83 0.45 -6.27 -6.22
C MET A 83 0.70 -6.86 -7.61
N LEU A 84 1.18 -8.10 -7.69
CA LEU A 84 1.43 -8.79 -8.96
C LEU A 84 0.12 -9.08 -9.72
N GLU A 85 -0.94 -9.48 -9.03
CA GLU A 85 -2.27 -9.70 -9.61
C GLU A 85 -2.81 -8.45 -10.34
N TYR A 86 -2.56 -7.27 -9.76
CA TYR A 86 -2.98 -5.98 -10.35
C TYR A 86 -1.90 -5.30 -11.21
N GLY A 87 -0.82 -6.01 -11.56
CA GLY A 87 0.22 -5.53 -12.48
C GLY A 87 1.19 -4.50 -11.88
N TYR A 88 1.32 -4.44 -10.55
CA TYR A 88 2.30 -3.59 -9.88
C TYR A 88 3.59 -4.36 -9.61
N ASP A 89 4.38 -4.64 -10.66
CA ASP A 89 5.68 -5.33 -10.60
C ASP A 89 6.87 -4.37 -10.38
N ASN A 90 6.60 -3.09 -10.26
CA ASN A 90 7.57 -2.00 -10.27
C ASN A 90 7.99 -1.50 -8.89
N TYR A 91 7.95 -2.38 -7.89
CA TYR A 91 8.40 -2.11 -6.53
C TYR A 91 9.35 -3.21 -6.03
N ARG A 92 10.26 -2.82 -5.15
CA ARG A 92 10.99 -3.72 -4.26
C ARG A 92 10.36 -3.68 -2.88
N MET A 93 10.32 -4.82 -2.21
CA MET A 93 9.77 -4.98 -0.87
C MET A 93 10.88 -5.28 0.13
N THR A 94 11.07 -4.41 1.11
CA THR A 94 11.92 -4.69 2.28
C THR A 94 11.03 -5.01 3.46
N VAL A 95 11.24 -6.16 4.09
CA VAL A 95 10.47 -6.65 5.23
C VAL A 95 11.35 -6.63 6.46
N GLY A 96 10.84 -6.03 7.55
CA GLY A 96 11.41 -6.11 8.88
C GLY A 96 10.55 -7.00 9.77
N GLU A 97 11.15 -8.04 10.33
CA GLU A 97 10.53 -9.00 11.24
C GLU A 97 11.11 -8.83 12.63
N ALA A 98 10.26 -8.87 13.66
CA ALA A 98 10.63 -8.77 15.07
C ALA A 98 11.60 -7.61 15.39
N LEU A 99 11.42 -6.45 14.73
CA LEU A 99 12.31 -5.29 14.86
C LEU A 99 12.45 -4.85 16.33
N GLY A 100 13.68 -4.68 16.77
CA GLY A 100 14.03 -4.33 18.14
C GLY A 100 14.11 -5.52 19.09
N ASN A 101 13.90 -6.74 18.62
CA ASN A 101 13.96 -7.97 19.45
C ASN A 101 15.29 -8.72 19.26
N GLY A 102 16.40 -8.02 19.43
CA GLY A 102 17.73 -8.62 19.48
C GLY A 102 18.02 -9.65 18.38
N GLU A 103 18.28 -10.89 18.79
CA GLU A 103 18.65 -11.98 17.87
C GLU A 103 17.53 -12.44 16.93
N GLU A 104 16.28 -12.15 17.24
CA GLU A 104 15.15 -12.51 16.38
C GLU A 104 14.89 -11.50 15.26
N GLU A 105 15.52 -10.33 15.33
CA GLU A 105 15.36 -9.29 14.31
C GLU A 105 15.89 -9.76 12.95
N SER A 106 15.09 -9.59 11.92
CA SER A 106 15.48 -9.88 10.54
C SER A 106 15.02 -8.75 9.61
N VAL A 107 15.90 -8.32 8.72
CA VAL A 107 15.60 -7.37 7.67
C VAL A 107 16.07 -7.92 6.33
N ARG A 108 15.14 -8.11 5.41
CA ARG A 108 15.41 -8.70 4.09
C ARG A 108 14.67 -7.94 3.00
N THR A 109 15.32 -7.85 1.83
CA THR A 109 14.73 -7.22 0.64
C THR A 109 14.47 -8.26 -0.44
N PHE A 110 13.31 -8.16 -1.09
CA PHE A 110 12.79 -9.10 -2.06
C PHE A 110 12.32 -8.38 -3.32
N SER A 111 12.30 -9.09 -4.45
CA SER A 111 11.35 -8.80 -5.52
C SER A 111 9.93 -9.16 -5.06
N LEU A 112 8.90 -8.71 -5.77
CA LEU A 112 7.53 -9.07 -5.40
C LEU A 112 7.24 -10.55 -5.66
N GLU A 113 7.86 -11.14 -6.70
CA GLU A 113 7.76 -12.56 -7.01
C GLU A 113 8.35 -13.41 -5.86
N GLU A 114 9.54 -13.09 -5.41
CA GLU A 114 10.19 -13.76 -4.28
C GLU A 114 9.37 -13.59 -3.00
N ALA A 115 8.88 -12.37 -2.73
CA ALA A 115 8.08 -12.09 -1.54
C ALA A 115 6.77 -12.89 -1.54
N SER A 116 6.10 -13.03 -2.68
CA SER A 116 4.83 -13.75 -2.80
C SER A 116 4.95 -15.24 -2.47
N GLN A 117 6.14 -15.81 -2.61
CA GLN A 117 6.45 -17.23 -2.35
C GLN A 117 7.15 -17.45 -1.00
N SER A 118 7.45 -16.37 -0.27
CA SER A 118 8.21 -16.46 0.99
C SER A 118 7.30 -16.54 2.21
N ALA A 119 7.78 -17.20 3.25
CA ALA A 119 7.16 -17.15 4.56
C ALA A 119 7.76 -16.04 5.42
N PHE A 120 6.91 -15.38 6.20
CA PHE A 120 7.32 -14.28 7.08
C PHE A 120 6.83 -14.52 8.51
N ARG A 121 7.72 -14.23 9.47
CA ARG A 121 7.37 -14.28 10.90
C ARG A 121 6.62 -13.01 11.31
N PHE A 122 5.72 -13.16 12.26
CA PHE A 122 5.00 -12.04 12.88
C PHE A 122 5.60 -11.75 14.27
N PRO A 123 5.69 -10.49 14.73
CA PRO A 123 5.25 -9.27 14.04
C PRO A 123 6.20 -8.83 12.93
N ASN A 124 5.66 -8.24 11.88
CA ASN A 124 6.45 -7.67 10.79
C ASN A 124 5.84 -6.37 10.25
N CYS A 125 6.63 -5.63 9.51
CA CYS A 125 6.22 -4.49 8.71
C CYS A 125 7.05 -4.47 7.43
N LEU A 126 6.65 -3.67 6.45
CA LEU A 126 7.40 -3.59 5.20
C LEU A 126 7.47 -2.17 4.64
N ILE A 127 8.48 -1.97 3.81
CA ILE A 127 8.65 -0.77 3.00
C ILE A 127 8.70 -1.19 1.53
N LEU A 128 7.85 -0.55 0.72
CA LEU A 128 7.85 -0.67 -0.73
C LEU A 128 8.57 0.53 -1.32
N GLN A 129 9.58 0.25 -2.15
CA GLN A 129 10.33 1.26 -2.90
C GLN A 129 10.08 1.07 -4.38
N ARG A 130 9.52 2.09 -5.04
CA ARG A 130 9.30 2.04 -6.48
C ARG A 130 10.64 2.09 -7.20
N ASN A 131 10.95 1.05 -7.98
CA ASN A 131 12.20 0.90 -8.72
C ASN A 131 12.07 1.27 -10.21
N LYS A 132 10.84 1.27 -10.75
CA LYS A 132 10.55 1.64 -12.14
C LYS A 132 9.32 2.54 -12.20
N VAL A 133 9.22 3.34 -13.22
CA VAL A 133 8.01 4.12 -13.53
C VAL A 133 7.33 3.45 -14.71
N HIS A 134 6.13 2.90 -14.49
CA HIS A 134 5.29 2.48 -15.61
C HIS A 134 4.67 3.70 -16.28
N PRO A 135 4.82 3.85 -17.60
CA PRO A 135 4.10 4.88 -18.33
C PRO A 135 2.60 4.73 -18.09
N ARG A 136 1.95 5.81 -17.73
CA ARG A 136 0.49 5.85 -17.65
C ARG A 136 -0.03 6.38 -18.98
N PRO A 137 -0.64 5.56 -19.83
CA PRO A 137 -1.23 6.04 -21.05
C PRO A 137 -2.36 7.02 -20.72
N PHE A 138 -2.53 8.02 -21.56
CA PHE A 138 -3.68 8.90 -21.48
C PHE A 138 -4.90 8.18 -22.07
N GLY A 139 -5.54 7.40 -21.23
CA GLY A 139 -6.63 6.50 -21.59
C GLY A 139 -6.15 5.05 -21.77
N ILE A 140 -7.07 4.13 -21.61
CA ILE A 140 -6.85 2.69 -21.75
C ILE A 140 -7.34 2.27 -23.13
N PRO A 141 -6.51 1.65 -24.01
CA PRO A 141 -6.94 1.18 -25.31
C PRO A 141 -7.98 0.06 -25.17
N GLU A 142 -8.80 -0.13 -26.20
CA GLU A 142 -9.84 -1.14 -26.20
C GLU A 142 -9.31 -2.57 -26.01
N SER A 143 -8.09 -2.84 -26.45
CA SER A 143 -7.40 -4.13 -26.33
C SER A 143 -7.12 -4.57 -24.89
N GLU A 144 -7.05 -3.63 -23.97
CA GLU A 144 -6.77 -3.88 -22.55
C GLU A 144 -8.02 -4.25 -21.73
N PHE A 145 -9.19 -4.26 -22.35
CA PHE A 145 -10.42 -4.63 -21.67
C PHE A 145 -10.81 -6.07 -21.94
N HIS A 146 -11.29 -6.76 -20.89
CA HIS A 146 -11.96 -8.05 -21.06
C HIS A 146 -13.28 -7.85 -21.79
N LEU A 147 -13.37 -8.43 -22.97
CA LEU A 147 -14.52 -8.23 -23.85
C LEU A 147 -15.59 -9.29 -23.56
N LEU A 148 -16.81 -8.87 -23.29
CA LEU A 148 -17.94 -9.78 -23.12
C LEU A 148 -18.16 -10.59 -24.41
N ASN A 149 -18.05 -11.91 -24.33
CA ASN A 149 -18.19 -12.83 -25.47
C ASN A 149 -17.29 -12.52 -26.69
N GLY A 150 -16.11 -11.91 -26.46
CA GLY A 150 -15.15 -11.59 -27.53
C GLY A 150 -15.61 -10.49 -28.50
N ARG A 151 -16.63 -9.72 -28.17
CA ARG A 151 -17.20 -8.67 -29.03
C ARG A 151 -16.44 -7.35 -28.93
N ASN A 152 -15.41 -7.15 -29.75
CA ASN A 152 -14.55 -5.95 -29.76
C ASN A 152 -15.28 -4.62 -30.00
N ARG A 153 -16.50 -4.67 -30.55
CA ARG A 153 -17.28 -3.45 -30.90
C ARG A 153 -18.22 -2.97 -29.80
N MET A 154 -18.35 -3.73 -28.72
CA MET A 154 -19.28 -3.37 -27.64
C MET A 154 -18.71 -2.39 -26.61
N ILE A 155 -17.40 -2.19 -26.63
CA ILE A 155 -16.80 -1.20 -25.71
C ILE A 155 -16.77 0.18 -26.36
N THR A 156 -17.14 1.19 -25.58
CA THR A 156 -17.06 2.59 -26.00
C THR A 156 -15.64 2.97 -26.37
N LYS A 157 -15.44 3.62 -27.51
CA LYS A 157 -14.12 4.01 -28.01
C LYS A 157 -13.40 4.95 -27.04
N MET A 158 -12.07 4.78 -26.92
CA MET A 158 -11.26 5.53 -25.97
C MET A 158 -11.51 7.05 -25.99
N PRO A 159 -11.54 7.76 -27.12
CA PRO A 159 -11.81 9.19 -27.13
C PRO A 159 -13.16 9.58 -26.50
N VAL A 160 -14.19 8.76 -26.73
CA VAL A 160 -15.53 9.01 -26.16
C VAL A 160 -15.50 8.77 -24.65
N ARG A 161 -14.84 7.71 -24.16
CA ARG A 161 -14.67 7.47 -22.73
C ARG A 161 -13.95 8.63 -22.02
N LEU A 162 -12.85 9.11 -22.62
CA LEU A 162 -12.08 10.23 -22.06
C LEU A 162 -12.90 11.51 -22.00
N LEU A 163 -13.66 11.81 -23.06
CA LEU A 163 -14.54 12.98 -23.09
C LEU A 163 -15.64 12.87 -22.02
N THR A 164 -16.26 11.71 -21.90
CA THR A 164 -17.28 11.44 -20.86
C THR A 164 -16.72 11.65 -19.46
N LEU A 165 -15.55 11.06 -19.16
CA LEU A 165 -14.90 11.22 -17.85
C LEU A 165 -14.57 12.68 -17.55
N ASN A 166 -14.13 13.45 -18.56
CA ASN A 166 -13.86 14.88 -18.41
C ASN A 166 -15.14 15.67 -18.10
N MET A 167 -16.23 15.38 -18.80
CA MET A 167 -17.54 16.05 -18.61
C MET A 167 -18.17 15.72 -17.26
N LEU A 168 -17.90 14.55 -16.69
CA LEU A 168 -18.41 14.12 -15.38
C LEU A 168 -17.77 14.86 -14.20
N THR A 169 -16.69 15.63 -14.41
CA THR A 169 -15.98 16.39 -13.36
C THR A 169 -15.69 15.58 -12.08
N LEU A 170 -15.22 14.34 -12.25
CA LEU A 170 -15.09 13.37 -11.17
C LEU A 170 -14.18 13.82 -10.01
N ARG A 171 -13.31 14.80 -10.23
CA ARG A 171 -12.43 15.38 -9.21
C ARG A 171 -13.19 16.02 -8.05
N GLU A 172 -14.40 16.48 -8.32
CA GLU A 172 -15.27 17.15 -7.35
C GLU A 172 -16.27 16.19 -6.71
N LYS A 173 -16.36 14.98 -7.21
CA LYS A 173 -17.31 13.97 -6.74
C LYS A 173 -16.70 13.07 -5.70
N LYS A 174 -17.49 12.73 -4.70
CA LYS A 174 -17.09 11.78 -3.64
C LYS A 174 -17.57 10.36 -3.91
N SER A 175 -18.58 10.20 -4.74
CA SER A 175 -19.16 8.90 -5.13
C SER A 175 -19.59 8.92 -6.58
N PHE A 176 -19.40 7.81 -7.28
CA PHE A 176 -19.81 7.57 -8.64
C PHE A 176 -20.48 6.19 -8.72
N TRP A 177 -21.61 6.13 -9.41
CA TRP A 177 -22.35 4.91 -9.69
C TRP A 177 -22.46 4.75 -11.20
N ASP A 178 -22.06 3.56 -11.71
CA ASP A 178 -22.19 3.15 -13.08
C ASP A 178 -23.22 2.00 -13.19
#